data_54ca9e703b194ccd7c79a88770e2e2e2
#
_entry.id   54ca9e703b194ccd7c79a88770e2e2e2
#
_cell.length_a   1.000
_cell.length_b   1.000
_cell.length_c   1.000
_cell.angle_alpha   90.00
_cell.angle_beta   90.00
_cell.angle_gamma   90.00
#
_symmetry.space_group_name_H-M   'P 1'
#
loop_
_entity.id
_entity.type
_entity.pdbx_description
1 polymer ?
#
loop_
_entity_poly.entity_id
_entity_poly.type
_entity_poly.pdbx_seq_one_letter_code
_entity_poly.pdbx_strand_id
1 'polypeptide(L)'
;VESDDIGTVGVGEATIPTFFALHQLLKINEAEFLSEVQGTIKLGISFENWKNKGEDYIHAFGYTGKSCWAAGFQHFWLKGKGLGFSEEYSCYSPELMAARQHKFGHLKQNQLNYAYHIDASLYAKYLRRLAERQGVVRQEGKVVEVNQTASGNIQDVVLESGLVIDGQLFIDCS
;
A
#
# COMPACT_ATOMS: atom_id res chain seq x y z
N VAL A 1 -4.67 -13.95 -18.10
CA VAL A 1 -3.56 -14.90 -18.23
C VAL A 1 -2.53 -14.59 -17.15
N GLU A 2 -1.99 -15.61 -16.54
CA GLU A 2 -0.99 -15.49 -15.48
C GLU A 2 -0.16 -16.78 -15.45
N SER A 3 1.14 -16.71 -15.12
CA SER A 3 1.97 -17.91 -14.98
C SER A 3 2.58 -18.01 -13.58
N ASP A 4 2.45 -19.18 -12.95
CA ASP A 4 3.09 -19.49 -11.67
C ASP A 4 4.62 -19.58 -11.78
N ASP A 5 5.17 -19.75 -13.00
CA ASP A 5 6.61 -19.71 -13.28
C ASP A 5 7.19 -18.28 -13.25
N ILE A 6 6.34 -17.28 -13.38
CA ILE A 6 6.73 -15.88 -13.29
C ILE A 6 6.45 -15.42 -11.86
N GLY A 7 7.50 -15.31 -11.06
CA GLY A 7 7.38 -14.87 -9.67
C GLY A 7 6.83 -13.44 -9.59
N THR A 8 6.10 -13.16 -8.51
CA THR A 8 5.66 -11.79 -8.22
C THR A 8 6.88 -10.90 -8.04
N VAL A 9 7.12 -10.01 -9.00
CA VAL A 9 8.15 -8.98 -8.86
C VAL A 9 7.55 -7.87 -8.00
N GLY A 10 7.78 -7.95 -6.70
CA GLY A 10 7.17 -7.02 -5.77
C GLY A 10 8.19 -6.28 -4.94
N VAL A 11 8.24 -4.98 -5.10
CA VAL A 11 8.70 -4.01 -4.09
C VAL A 11 7.51 -3.56 -3.22
N GLY A 12 6.44 -4.37 -3.11
CA GLY A 12 5.18 -3.98 -2.50
C GLY A 12 4.96 -4.52 -1.08
N GLU A 13 6.00 -4.92 -0.38
CA GLU A 13 5.90 -5.42 0.99
C GLU A 13 5.51 -4.33 2.01
N ALA A 14 5.64 -3.06 1.66
CA ALA A 14 5.29 -1.93 2.50
C ALA A 14 4.36 -0.96 1.78
N THR A 15 3.14 -0.81 2.29
CA THR A 15 2.13 0.07 1.70
C THR A 15 2.14 1.48 2.31
N ILE A 16 1.27 2.34 1.78
CA ILE A 16 0.99 3.67 2.31
C ILE A 16 -0.53 3.82 2.54
N PRO A 17 -1.01 4.81 3.30
CA PRO A 17 -2.43 4.91 3.68
C PRO A 17 -3.43 4.94 2.52
N THR A 18 -3.04 5.38 1.33
CA THR A 18 -3.90 5.38 0.13
C THR A 18 -4.34 3.97 -0.30
N PHE A 19 -3.64 2.93 0.16
CA PHE A 19 -3.98 1.53 -0.09
C PHE A 19 -5.39 1.16 0.42
N PHE A 20 -5.86 1.81 1.47
CA PHE A 20 -7.21 1.60 2.01
C PHE A 20 -8.33 1.89 1.00
N ALA A 21 -8.14 2.87 0.11
CA ALA A 21 -9.15 3.21 -0.87
C ALA A 21 -9.47 2.02 -1.79
N LEU A 22 -8.45 1.28 -2.24
CA LEU A 22 -8.63 0.06 -3.01
C LEU A 22 -9.33 -1.02 -2.18
N HIS A 23 -8.91 -1.24 -0.94
CA HIS A 23 -9.52 -2.25 -0.07
C HIS A 23 -10.99 -1.97 0.22
N GLN A 24 -11.36 -0.70 0.43
CA GLN A 24 -12.75 -0.29 0.60
C GLN A 24 -13.57 -0.53 -0.67
N LEU A 25 -13.03 -0.19 -1.85
CA LEU A 25 -13.67 -0.44 -3.14
C LEU A 25 -13.93 -1.92 -3.35
N LEU A 26 -12.97 -2.77 -3.02
CA LEU A 26 -13.07 -4.23 -3.13
C LEU A 26 -13.83 -4.88 -1.96
N LYS A 27 -14.25 -4.10 -0.97
CA LYS A 27 -14.94 -4.57 0.26
C LYS A 27 -14.14 -5.65 1.01
N ILE A 28 -12.83 -5.49 1.05
CA ILE A 28 -11.93 -6.41 1.74
C ILE A 28 -12.10 -6.26 3.25
N ASN A 29 -12.30 -7.39 3.94
CA ASN A 29 -12.27 -7.42 5.39
C ASN A 29 -10.82 -7.34 5.89
N GLU A 30 -10.49 -6.33 6.69
CA GLU A 30 -9.12 -6.07 7.13
C GLU A 30 -8.54 -7.20 7.98
N ALA A 31 -9.32 -7.77 8.89
CA ALA A 31 -8.84 -8.84 9.78
C ALA A 31 -8.54 -10.13 8.99
N GLU A 32 -9.41 -10.50 8.06
CA GLU A 32 -9.18 -11.60 7.12
C GLU A 32 -7.93 -11.34 6.29
N PHE A 33 -7.85 -10.17 5.67
CA PHE A 33 -6.71 -9.77 4.86
C PHE A 33 -5.38 -9.86 5.63
N LEU A 34 -5.28 -9.24 6.80
CA LEU A 34 -4.04 -9.25 7.59
C LEU A 34 -3.61 -10.67 7.97
N SER A 35 -4.57 -11.55 8.29
CA SER A 35 -4.28 -12.95 8.58
C SER A 35 -3.75 -13.71 7.36
N GLU A 36 -4.37 -13.50 6.19
CA GLU A 36 -4.03 -14.19 4.96
C GLU A 36 -2.67 -13.78 4.37
N VAL A 37 -2.30 -12.51 4.54
CA VAL A 37 -1.06 -11.95 3.98
C VAL A 37 0.07 -11.82 5.00
N GLN A 38 -0.10 -12.37 6.21
CA GLN A 38 0.82 -12.20 7.34
C GLN A 38 1.15 -10.72 7.60
N GLY A 39 0.11 -9.90 7.49
CA GLY A 39 0.24 -8.45 7.52
C GLY A 39 0.53 -7.90 8.92
N THR A 40 1.29 -6.82 8.99
CA THR A 40 1.50 -6.03 10.19
C THR A 40 1.20 -4.56 9.95
N ILE A 41 0.90 -3.84 11.04
CA ILE A 41 0.59 -2.41 10.97
C ILE A 41 1.87 -1.58 10.81
N LYS A 42 1.81 -0.58 9.95
CA LYS A 42 2.85 0.39 9.68
C LYS A 42 2.34 1.79 9.97
N LEU A 43 2.97 2.52 10.89
CA LEU A 43 2.56 3.87 11.31
C LEU A 43 3.37 4.99 10.66
N GLY A 44 4.44 4.64 9.97
CA GLY A 44 5.34 5.59 9.34
C GLY A 44 6.53 4.89 8.69
N ILE A 45 7.52 5.68 8.33
CA ILE A 45 8.78 5.25 7.71
C ILE A 45 9.92 5.81 8.54
N SER A 46 10.83 4.93 8.99
CA SER A 46 12.07 5.35 9.64
C SER A 46 13.13 5.64 8.59
N PHE A 47 13.74 6.80 8.70
CA PHE A 47 14.87 7.23 7.88
C PHE A 47 16.10 7.30 8.76
N GLU A 48 17.01 6.37 8.53
CA GLU A 48 18.27 6.26 9.29
C GLU A 48 19.43 6.81 8.46
N ASN A 49 20.23 7.69 9.03
CA ASN A 49 21.38 8.31 8.38
C ASN A 49 21.07 9.05 7.06
N TRP A 50 19.82 9.48 6.86
CA TRP A 50 19.38 10.09 5.60
C TRP A 50 20.00 11.47 5.37
N LYS A 51 19.97 12.33 6.38
CA LYS A 51 20.52 13.68 6.30
C LYS A 51 22.01 13.69 6.69
N ASN A 52 22.32 13.20 7.88
CA ASN A 52 23.68 13.06 8.38
C ASN A 52 23.84 11.69 9.05
N LYS A 53 25.07 11.17 9.07
CA LYS A 53 25.37 9.92 9.76
C LYS A 53 25.07 10.07 11.27
N GLY A 54 24.28 9.18 11.82
CA GLY A 54 23.83 9.18 13.22
C GLY A 54 22.55 9.98 13.47
N GLU A 55 21.94 10.59 12.44
CA GLU A 55 20.65 11.27 12.56
C GLU A 55 19.52 10.38 12.00
N ASP A 56 18.52 10.14 12.82
CA ASP A 56 17.35 9.33 12.45
C ASP A 56 16.07 10.12 12.71
N TYR A 57 15.08 9.90 11.85
CA TYR A 57 13.74 10.42 12.09
C TYR A 57 12.68 9.47 11.53
N ILE A 58 11.47 9.56 12.08
CA ILE A 58 10.31 8.82 11.60
C ILE A 58 9.35 9.80 10.90
N HIS A 59 9.05 9.55 9.64
CA HIS A 59 7.96 10.18 8.93
C HIS A 59 6.67 9.40 9.22
N ALA A 60 5.91 9.86 10.20
CA ALA A 60 4.62 9.27 10.57
C ALA A 60 3.55 9.58 9.52
N PHE A 61 2.56 8.69 9.36
CA PHE A 61 1.49 8.88 8.39
C PHE A 61 0.40 9.86 8.81
N GLY A 62 0.39 10.25 10.07
CA GLY A 62 -0.56 11.21 10.61
C GLY A 62 -0.08 12.65 10.61
N TYR A 63 -0.94 13.52 11.08
CA TYR A 63 -0.64 14.93 11.22
C TYR A 63 0.00 15.22 12.57
N THR A 64 0.93 16.19 12.59
CA THR A 64 1.51 16.71 13.82
C THR A 64 0.70 17.88 14.33
N GLY A 65 0.06 17.69 15.48
CA GLY A 65 -0.81 18.70 16.09
C GLY A 65 -2.06 19.01 15.27
N LYS A 66 -2.79 20.03 15.67
CA LYS A 66 -4.01 20.47 15.00
C LYS A 66 -3.84 21.88 14.45
N SER A 67 -3.94 22.01 13.14
CA SER A 67 -3.97 23.30 12.47
C SER A 67 -5.32 24.00 12.64
N CYS A 68 -5.34 25.32 12.53
CA CYS A 68 -6.58 26.10 12.48
C CYS A 68 -6.68 26.88 11.16
N TRP A 69 -7.76 27.62 11.00
CA TRP A 69 -8.00 28.44 9.80
C TRP A 69 -6.92 29.50 9.53
N ALA A 70 -6.25 29.97 10.60
CA ALA A 70 -5.29 31.08 10.51
C ALA A 70 -3.87 30.58 10.18
N ALA A 71 -3.48 29.40 10.63
CA ALA A 71 -2.13 28.87 10.43
C ALA A 71 -2.04 27.35 10.66
N GLY A 72 -0.99 26.75 10.10
CA GLY A 72 -0.60 25.40 10.44
C GLY A 72 -0.01 25.28 11.85
N PHE A 73 -0.15 24.11 12.46
CA PHE A 73 0.29 23.85 13.84
C PHE A 73 1.76 24.21 14.09
N GLN A 74 2.64 24.02 13.12
CA GLN A 74 4.06 24.32 13.24
C GLN A 74 4.34 25.77 13.63
N HIS A 75 3.51 26.73 13.17
CA HIS A 75 3.68 28.14 13.51
C HIS A 75 3.36 28.41 14.99
N PHE A 76 2.34 27.74 15.52
CA PHE A 76 2.00 27.83 16.96
C PHE A 76 3.08 27.19 17.82
N TRP A 77 3.59 26.02 17.40
CA TRP A 77 4.67 25.36 18.11
C TRP A 77 5.95 26.20 18.13
N LEU A 78 6.37 26.77 16.99
CA LEU A 78 7.53 27.68 16.92
C LEU A 78 7.36 28.89 17.82
N LYS A 79 6.18 29.51 17.84
CA LYS A 79 5.87 30.62 18.74
C LYS A 79 5.94 30.18 20.20
N GLY A 80 5.39 29.04 20.53
CA GLY A 80 5.44 28.45 21.88
C GLY A 80 6.88 28.19 22.31
N LYS A 81 7.70 27.61 21.44
CA LYS A 81 9.14 27.37 21.71
C LYS A 81 9.89 28.70 22.02
N GLY A 82 9.58 29.75 21.28
CA GLY A 82 10.13 31.09 21.55
C GLY A 82 9.63 31.70 22.86
N LEU A 83 8.56 31.20 23.47
CA LEU A 83 8.03 31.61 24.77
C LEU A 83 8.44 30.65 25.91
N GLY A 84 9.32 29.69 25.66
CA GLY A 84 9.87 28.78 26.66
C GLY A 84 9.16 27.45 26.82
N PHE A 85 8.20 27.07 25.93
CA PHE A 85 7.66 25.73 25.90
C PHE A 85 8.71 24.74 25.41
N SER A 86 8.90 23.62 26.12
CA SER A 86 10.01 22.69 25.90
C SER A 86 9.64 21.47 25.07
N GLU A 87 8.33 21.18 24.89
CA GLU A 87 7.89 19.98 24.21
C GLU A 87 8.39 19.91 22.76
N GLU A 88 8.92 18.75 22.39
CA GLU A 88 9.36 18.50 21.02
C GLU A 88 8.18 18.42 20.05
N TYR A 89 8.37 18.90 18.82
CA TYR A 89 7.34 18.90 17.79
C TYR A 89 6.72 17.50 17.55
N SER A 90 7.57 16.48 17.61
CA SER A 90 7.21 15.08 17.44
C SER A 90 6.22 14.56 18.49
N CYS A 91 6.20 15.14 19.69
CA CYS A 91 5.26 14.73 20.76
C CYS A 91 3.79 15.01 20.42
N TYR A 92 3.55 15.86 19.44
CA TYR A 92 2.21 16.19 18.96
C TYR A 92 1.73 15.32 17.80
N SER A 93 2.46 14.24 17.45
CA SER A 93 2.07 13.25 16.45
C SER A 93 1.66 11.94 17.13
N PRO A 94 0.37 11.60 17.18
CA PRO A 94 -0.11 10.36 17.81
C PRO A 94 0.51 9.11 17.17
N GLU A 95 0.61 9.06 15.85
CA GLU A 95 1.21 7.95 15.11
C GLU A 95 2.68 7.76 15.45
N LEU A 96 3.44 8.87 15.56
CA LEU A 96 4.85 8.80 15.93
C LEU A 96 5.03 8.32 17.37
N MET A 97 4.20 8.83 18.29
CA MET A 97 4.24 8.40 19.69
C MET A 97 3.84 6.94 19.86
N ALA A 98 2.84 6.49 19.09
CA ALA A 98 2.44 5.08 19.07
C ALA A 98 3.54 4.19 18.48
N ALA A 99 4.16 4.60 17.37
CA ALA A 99 5.28 3.87 16.74
C ALA A 99 6.45 3.69 17.70
N ARG A 100 6.88 4.77 18.37
CA ARG A 100 7.98 4.71 19.37
C ARG A 100 7.71 3.81 20.55
N GLN A 101 6.44 3.60 20.88
CA GLN A 101 6.01 2.73 21.98
C GLN A 101 5.61 1.33 21.50
N HIS A 102 5.73 1.02 20.22
CA HIS A 102 5.27 -0.25 19.59
C HIS A 102 3.80 -0.54 19.91
N LYS A 103 2.95 0.49 19.85
CA LYS A 103 1.53 0.39 20.15
C LYS A 103 0.68 0.75 18.95
N PHE A 104 -0.42 0.02 18.80
CA PHE A 104 -1.46 0.31 17.84
C PHE A 104 -2.83 -0.09 18.43
N GLY A 105 -3.88 0.59 18.00
CA GLY A 105 -5.26 0.23 18.38
C GLY A 105 -6.26 0.99 17.53
N HIS A 106 -7.38 0.34 17.24
CA HIS A 106 -8.53 0.98 16.62
C HIS A 106 -9.30 1.79 17.68
N LEU A 107 -9.23 3.11 17.55
CA LEU A 107 -9.94 4.03 18.45
C LEU A 107 -11.27 4.41 17.81
N LYS A 108 -12.33 4.51 18.61
CA LYS A 108 -13.65 4.96 18.12
C LYS A 108 -13.63 6.41 17.64
N GLN A 109 -12.75 7.21 18.21
CA GLN A 109 -12.51 8.61 17.83
C GLN A 109 -11.02 8.81 17.59
N ASN A 110 -10.67 9.67 16.63
CA ASN A 110 -9.28 9.98 16.28
C ASN A 110 -8.47 8.73 15.89
N GLN A 111 -8.95 7.99 14.89
CA GLN A 111 -8.19 6.85 14.34
C GLN A 111 -6.80 7.30 13.89
N LEU A 112 -5.81 6.47 14.20
CA LEU A 112 -4.45 6.66 13.68
C LEU A 112 -4.44 6.39 12.17
N ASN A 113 -3.66 7.17 11.44
CA ASN A 113 -3.36 6.85 10.05
C ASN A 113 -2.28 5.77 10.03
N TYR A 114 -2.52 4.74 9.26
CA TYR A 114 -1.63 3.59 9.18
C TYR A 114 -1.62 2.99 7.78
N ALA A 115 -0.75 2.05 7.58
CA ALA A 115 -0.64 1.22 6.39
C ALA A 115 -0.20 -0.18 6.84
N TYR A 116 0.29 -1.00 5.94
CA TYR A 116 0.68 -2.38 6.23
C TYR A 116 2.09 -2.69 5.72
N HIS A 117 2.73 -3.62 6.40
CA HIS A 117 3.72 -4.50 5.81
C HIS A 117 3.03 -5.82 5.49
N ILE A 118 3.23 -6.35 4.31
CA ILE A 118 2.55 -7.55 3.81
C ILE A 118 3.53 -8.44 3.04
N ASP A 119 3.24 -9.73 2.99
CA ASP A 119 3.86 -10.61 2.01
C ASP A 119 3.17 -10.40 0.66
N ALA A 120 3.92 -9.90 -0.33
CA ALA A 120 3.39 -9.57 -1.66
C ALA A 120 2.91 -10.82 -2.41
N SER A 121 3.55 -11.98 -2.20
CA SER A 121 3.15 -13.25 -2.84
C SER A 121 1.85 -13.77 -2.25
N LEU A 122 1.68 -13.66 -0.93
CA LEU A 122 0.42 -14.00 -0.28
C LEU A 122 -0.70 -13.04 -0.68
N TYR A 123 -0.37 -11.76 -0.83
CA TYR A 123 -1.35 -10.76 -1.30
C TYR A 123 -1.81 -11.03 -2.73
N ALA A 124 -0.90 -11.36 -3.65
CA ALA A 124 -1.26 -11.76 -5.01
C ALA A 124 -2.21 -12.97 -5.01
N LYS A 125 -1.93 -13.99 -4.21
CA LYS A 125 -2.79 -15.16 -4.04
C LYS A 125 -4.16 -14.80 -3.43
N TYR A 126 -4.18 -13.89 -2.47
CA TYR A 126 -5.41 -13.40 -1.86
C TYR A 126 -6.29 -12.67 -2.88
N LEU A 127 -5.72 -11.76 -3.67
CA LEU A 127 -6.43 -11.03 -4.72
C LEU A 127 -6.92 -11.96 -5.84
N ARG A 128 -6.12 -12.96 -6.22
CA ARG A 128 -6.51 -14.00 -7.18
C ARG A 128 -7.81 -14.70 -6.72
N ARG A 129 -7.84 -15.22 -5.49
CA ARG A 129 -9.03 -15.85 -4.93
C ARG A 129 -10.24 -14.92 -4.89
N LEU A 130 -10.02 -13.65 -4.58
CA LEU A 130 -11.08 -12.64 -4.58
C LEU A 130 -11.64 -12.43 -5.99
N ALA A 131 -10.79 -12.30 -7.00
CA ALA A 131 -11.18 -12.12 -8.39
C ALA A 131 -11.95 -13.36 -8.92
N GLU A 132 -11.46 -14.56 -8.65
CA GLU A 132 -12.10 -15.81 -9.05
C GLU A 132 -13.49 -15.98 -8.41
N ARG A 133 -13.66 -15.61 -7.15
CA ARG A 133 -14.99 -15.56 -6.48
C ARG A 133 -15.95 -14.58 -7.17
N GLN A 134 -15.44 -13.57 -7.85
CA GLN A 134 -16.23 -12.60 -8.62
C GLN A 134 -16.45 -13.02 -10.09
N GLY A 135 -16.03 -14.22 -10.47
CA GLY A 135 -16.24 -14.78 -11.80
C GLY A 135 -15.11 -14.56 -12.80
N VAL A 136 -13.98 -14.04 -12.36
CA VAL A 136 -12.78 -13.96 -13.21
C VAL A 136 -12.27 -15.38 -13.47
N VAL A 137 -12.05 -15.70 -14.74
CA VAL A 137 -11.46 -16.99 -15.15
C VAL A 137 -9.95 -16.79 -15.29
N ARG A 138 -9.20 -17.48 -14.44
CA ARG A 138 -7.74 -17.52 -14.54
C ARG A 138 -7.34 -18.54 -15.62
N GLN A 139 -6.48 -18.10 -16.53
CA GLN A 139 -5.83 -18.98 -17.48
C GLN A 139 -4.33 -19.03 -17.15
N GLU A 140 -3.87 -20.23 -16.75
CA GLU A 140 -2.42 -20.48 -16.53
C GLU A 140 -1.70 -20.54 -17.87
N GLY A 141 -0.57 -19.82 -17.97
CA GLY A 141 0.34 -19.94 -19.11
C GLY A 141 1.08 -18.64 -19.41
N LYS A 142 2.15 -18.79 -20.19
CA LYS A 142 2.96 -17.68 -20.70
C LYS A 142 2.51 -17.32 -22.10
N VAL A 143 2.33 -16.02 -22.36
CA VAL A 143 2.09 -15.49 -23.71
C VAL A 143 3.40 -15.55 -24.49
N VAL A 144 3.39 -16.19 -25.65
CA VAL A 144 4.54 -16.33 -26.53
C VAL A 144 4.35 -15.61 -27.86
N GLU A 145 3.11 -15.30 -28.23
CA GLU A 145 2.80 -14.59 -29.46
C GLU A 145 1.57 -13.69 -29.27
N VAL A 146 1.57 -12.56 -29.95
CA VAL A 146 0.46 -11.59 -29.99
C VAL A 146 0.08 -11.36 -31.44
N ASN A 147 -1.11 -11.79 -31.82
CA ASN A 147 -1.65 -11.60 -33.16
C ASN A 147 -2.38 -10.27 -33.28
N GLN A 148 -2.19 -9.59 -34.41
CA GLN A 148 -2.82 -8.32 -34.67
C GLN A 148 -3.72 -8.39 -35.91
N THR A 149 -4.78 -7.59 -35.88
CA THR A 149 -5.62 -7.34 -37.04
C THR A 149 -4.87 -6.47 -38.08
N ALA A 150 -5.41 -6.37 -39.28
CA ALA A 150 -4.87 -5.48 -40.32
C ALA A 150 -4.84 -3.99 -39.91
N SER A 151 -5.66 -3.60 -38.92
CA SER A 151 -5.70 -2.24 -38.36
C SER A 151 -4.71 -2.03 -37.19
N GLY A 152 -3.95 -3.06 -36.80
CA GLY A 152 -2.94 -3.00 -35.73
C GLY A 152 -3.48 -3.23 -34.31
N ASN A 153 -4.79 -3.53 -34.15
CA ASN A 153 -5.33 -3.90 -32.85
C ASN A 153 -4.96 -5.35 -32.52
N ILE A 154 -4.78 -5.65 -31.23
CA ILE A 154 -4.59 -7.04 -30.78
C ILE A 154 -5.88 -7.83 -31.06
N GLN A 155 -5.74 -8.95 -31.75
CA GLN A 155 -6.82 -9.88 -32.05
C GLN A 155 -6.90 -10.97 -31.00
N ASP A 156 -5.77 -11.61 -30.73
CA ASP A 156 -5.62 -12.68 -29.77
C ASP A 156 -4.18 -12.78 -29.24
N VAL A 157 -4.01 -13.59 -28.22
CA VAL A 157 -2.71 -13.97 -27.67
C VAL A 157 -2.57 -15.47 -27.68
N VAL A 158 -1.38 -15.98 -27.99
CA VAL A 158 -1.08 -17.41 -27.99
C VAL A 158 -0.22 -17.75 -26.79
N LEU A 159 -0.62 -18.75 -26.03
CA LEU A 159 0.14 -19.26 -24.90
C LEU A 159 1.17 -20.30 -25.35
N GLU A 160 2.20 -20.54 -24.52
CA GLU A 160 3.22 -21.58 -24.75
C GLU A 160 2.60 -22.97 -24.97
N SER A 161 1.45 -23.24 -24.37
CA SER A 161 0.67 -24.46 -24.57
C SER A 161 0.00 -24.59 -25.96
N GLY A 162 0.05 -23.55 -26.78
CA GLY A 162 -0.67 -23.45 -28.06
C GLY A 162 -2.12 -22.98 -27.91
N LEU A 163 -2.59 -22.70 -26.69
CA LEU A 163 -3.93 -22.15 -26.49
C LEU A 163 -3.99 -20.72 -27.00
N VAL A 164 -5.00 -20.44 -27.83
CA VAL A 164 -5.30 -19.09 -28.34
C VAL A 164 -6.39 -18.46 -27.50
N ILE A 165 -6.18 -17.24 -27.04
CA ILE A 165 -7.13 -16.47 -26.24
C ILE A 165 -7.47 -15.19 -26.99
N ASP A 166 -8.71 -15.06 -27.42
CA ASP A 166 -9.27 -13.86 -28.04
C ASP A 166 -9.88 -12.91 -27.00
N GLY A 167 -10.03 -11.64 -27.35
CA GLY A 167 -10.63 -10.64 -26.49
C GLY A 167 -10.98 -9.36 -27.23
N GLN A 168 -11.91 -8.61 -26.65
CA GLN A 168 -12.28 -7.28 -27.14
C GLN A 168 -11.40 -6.16 -26.60
N LEU A 169 -10.74 -6.42 -25.48
CA LEU A 169 -9.79 -5.51 -24.81
C LEU A 169 -8.68 -6.34 -24.15
N PHE A 170 -7.45 -5.90 -24.31
CA PHE A 170 -6.28 -6.47 -23.66
C PHE A 170 -5.65 -5.43 -22.76
N ILE A 171 -5.32 -5.82 -21.52
CA ILE A 171 -4.62 -4.99 -20.56
C ILE A 171 -3.32 -5.74 -20.20
N ASP A 172 -2.20 -5.15 -20.56
CA ASP A 172 -0.87 -5.66 -20.24
C ASP A 172 -0.43 -5.08 -18.89
N CYS A 173 -0.13 -5.96 -17.95
CA CYS A 173 0.38 -5.64 -16.61
C CYS A 173 1.72 -6.35 -16.32
N SER A 174 2.45 -6.77 -17.36
CA SER A 174 3.74 -7.45 -17.25
C SER A 174 4.91 -6.50 -16.97
#